data_1e9bc20f3a7d249d184667da2a214e34
#
_entry.id   1e9bc20f3a7d249d184667da2a214e34
#
_cell.length_a   1.000
_cell.length_b   1.000
_cell.length_c   1.000
_cell.angle_alpha   90.00
_cell.angle_beta   90.00
_cell.angle_gamma   90.00
#
_symmetry.space_group_name_H-M   'P 1'
#
loop_
_entity.id
_entity.type
_entity.pdbx_description
1 polymer ?
#
loop_
_entity_poly.entity_id
_entity_poly.type
_entity_poly.pdbx_seq_one_letter_code
_entity_poly.pdbx_strand_id
1 'polypeptide(L)'
;MSTEVPLPSRMPWPSVAAFVAALRVASAAEQREDGVSHPADALVSRLVFSSLGPKWLSEACQALHTEPSVLSELFRGLASLSRTPDDALSALVPSGLGHPSFLVRESAVRVIEAWHIAELSGPLRKFADRERVQWLADYMRTVSTELVS
;
A
#
# COMPACT_ATOMS: atom_id res chain seq x y z
N MET A 1 -31.87 -14.54 20.82
CA MET A 1 -31.28 -14.46 19.48
C MET A 1 -30.12 -13.52 19.49
N SER A 2 -28.95 -14.03 19.27
CA SER A 2 -27.80 -13.17 19.20
C SER A 2 -27.78 -12.50 17.83
N THR A 3 -27.94 -11.23 17.80
CA THR A 3 -27.54 -10.46 16.67
C THR A 3 -26.03 -10.56 16.59
N GLU A 4 -25.56 -11.49 15.82
CA GLU A 4 -24.15 -11.48 15.53
C GLU A 4 -23.85 -10.24 14.69
N VAL A 5 -23.26 -9.29 15.33
CA VAL A 5 -22.59 -8.23 14.62
C VAL A 5 -21.51 -8.91 13.78
N PRO A 6 -21.53 -8.76 12.45
CA PRO A 6 -20.42 -9.30 11.64
C PRO A 6 -19.14 -8.76 12.26
N LEU A 7 -18.31 -9.67 12.73
CA LEU A 7 -17.03 -9.28 13.29
C LEU A 7 -16.18 -8.73 12.15
N PRO A 8 -15.98 -7.39 12.04
CA PRO A 8 -15.07 -6.84 11.03
C PRO A 8 -13.64 -7.32 11.26
N SER A 9 -13.44 -8.00 12.41
CA SER A 9 -12.15 -8.51 12.84
C SER A 9 -11.85 -9.93 12.37
N ARG A 10 -12.79 -10.58 11.69
CA ARG A 10 -12.58 -11.96 11.26
C ARG A 10 -11.67 -12.00 10.06
N MET A 11 -10.55 -12.74 10.20
CA MET A 11 -9.59 -12.87 9.12
C MET A 11 -10.16 -13.76 8.02
N PRO A 12 -10.22 -13.26 6.75
CA PRO A 12 -10.71 -14.08 5.64
C PRO A 12 -9.72 -15.15 5.18
N TRP A 13 -8.48 -15.10 5.66
CA TRP A 13 -7.44 -16.08 5.34
C TRP A 13 -6.93 -16.75 6.60
N PRO A 14 -6.52 -18.04 6.51
CA PRO A 14 -6.01 -18.76 7.68
C PRO A 14 -4.60 -18.34 8.09
N SER A 15 -3.86 -17.66 7.21
CA SER A 15 -2.48 -17.23 7.50
C SER A 15 -2.07 -16.08 6.57
N VAL A 16 -0.98 -15.40 6.94
CA VAL A 16 -0.38 -14.38 6.07
C VAL A 16 0.06 -15.02 4.75
N ALA A 17 0.61 -16.23 4.80
CA ALA A 17 1.03 -16.93 3.58
C ALA A 17 -0.14 -17.16 2.62
N ALA A 18 -1.33 -17.47 3.15
CA ALA A 18 -2.52 -17.63 2.32
C ALA A 18 -2.97 -16.31 1.69
N PHE A 19 -2.90 -15.21 2.43
CA PHE A 19 -3.17 -13.88 1.88
C PHE A 19 -2.17 -13.54 0.77
N VAL A 20 -0.88 -13.74 1.01
CA VAL A 20 0.17 -13.45 0.04
C VAL A 20 -0.04 -14.28 -1.23
N ALA A 21 -0.40 -15.57 -1.08
CA ALA A 21 -0.67 -16.43 -2.23
C ALA A 21 -1.87 -15.90 -3.04
N ALA A 22 -2.95 -15.48 -2.35
CA ALA A 22 -4.12 -14.90 -3.02
C ALA A 22 -3.75 -13.60 -3.75
N LEU A 23 -2.91 -12.79 -3.15
CA LEU A 23 -2.46 -11.53 -3.76
C LEU A 23 -1.61 -11.80 -5.02
N ARG A 24 -0.74 -12.82 -4.99
CA ARG A 24 0.03 -13.23 -6.17
C ARG A 24 -0.88 -13.63 -7.32
N VAL A 25 -1.91 -14.42 -7.02
CA VAL A 25 -2.89 -14.86 -8.04
C VAL A 25 -3.62 -13.66 -8.62
N ALA A 26 -4.12 -12.78 -7.76
CA ALA A 26 -4.85 -11.59 -8.21
C ALA A 26 -3.95 -10.66 -9.06
N SER A 27 -2.69 -10.50 -8.67
CA SER A 27 -1.73 -9.66 -9.39
C SER A 27 -1.42 -10.20 -10.79
N ALA A 28 -1.41 -11.54 -10.94
CA ALA A 28 -1.14 -12.18 -12.22
C ALA A 28 -2.38 -12.28 -13.11
N ALA A 29 -3.59 -12.16 -12.54
CA ALA A 29 -4.83 -12.38 -13.27
C ALA A 29 -5.13 -11.31 -14.31
N GLU A 30 -4.78 -10.06 -14.01
CA GLU A 30 -4.95 -8.99 -14.99
C GLU A 30 -3.99 -7.85 -14.70
N GLN A 31 -3.67 -7.08 -15.75
CA GLN A 31 -2.80 -5.94 -15.65
C GLN A 31 -3.56 -4.77 -15.02
N ARG A 32 -2.88 -4.03 -14.14
CA ARG A 32 -3.48 -2.85 -13.53
C ARG A 32 -3.56 -1.70 -14.52
N GLU A 33 -4.72 -1.05 -14.55
CA GLU A 33 -4.95 0.16 -15.33
C GLU A 33 -5.30 1.32 -14.38
N ASP A 34 -4.76 2.49 -14.64
CA ASP A 34 -5.04 3.67 -13.81
C ASP A 34 -6.53 4.03 -13.88
N GLY A 35 -7.11 4.31 -12.71
CA GLY A 35 -8.52 4.68 -12.60
C GLY A 35 -9.50 3.52 -12.66
N VAL A 36 -9.00 2.29 -12.81
CA VAL A 36 -9.84 1.09 -12.88
C VAL A 36 -9.56 0.19 -11.68
N SER A 37 -10.62 -0.34 -11.06
CA SER A 37 -10.49 -1.28 -9.95
C SER A 37 -9.74 -2.54 -10.38
N HIS A 38 -8.88 -3.04 -9.52
CA HIS A 38 -8.09 -4.24 -9.75
C HIS A 38 -8.47 -5.31 -8.70
N PRO A 39 -8.44 -6.62 -9.05
CA PRO A 39 -8.78 -7.68 -8.09
C PRO A 39 -7.97 -7.61 -6.78
N ALA A 40 -6.71 -7.19 -6.84
CA ALA A 40 -5.88 -7.04 -5.65
C ALA A 40 -6.46 -6.03 -4.66
N ASP A 41 -7.15 -4.99 -5.13
CA ASP A 41 -7.69 -3.93 -4.29
C ASP A 41 -8.71 -4.47 -3.27
N ALA A 42 -9.58 -5.39 -3.70
CA ALA A 42 -10.56 -6.00 -2.81
C ALA A 42 -9.89 -6.85 -1.73
N LEU A 43 -8.84 -7.58 -2.09
CA LEU A 43 -8.09 -8.41 -1.13
C LEU A 43 -7.42 -7.54 -0.06
N VAL A 44 -6.77 -6.46 -0.47
CA VAL A 44 -6.10 -5.54 0.45
C VAL A 44 -7.13 -4.86 1.35
N SER A 45 -8.25 -4.41 0.81
CA SER A 45 -9.33 -3.80 1.58
C SER A 45 -9.84 -4.74 2.66
N ARG A 46 -10.09 -6.00 2.32
CA ARG A 46 -10.56 -6.99 3.29
C ARG A 46 -9.57 -7.22 4.42
N LEU A 47 -8.28 -7.23 4.09
CA LEU A 47 -7.24 -7.38 5.12
C LEU A 47 -7.17 -6.17 6.02
N VAL A 48 -7.17 -4.96 5.46
CA VAL A 48 -7.08 -3.72 6.23
C VAL A 48 -8.20 -3.60 7.26
N PHE A 49 -9.42 -4.03 6.91
CA PHE A 49 -10.56 -3.95 7.80
C PHE A 49 -10.66 -5.13 8.79
N SER A 50 -9.69 -6.04 8.79
CA SER A 50 -9.63 -7.13 9.76
C SER A 50 -8.87 -6.70 11.02
N SER A 51 -9.04 -7.45 12.12
CA SER A 51 -8.43 -7.10 13.41
C SER A 51 -6.90 -7.12 13.42
N LEU A 52 -6.29 -7.97 12.61
CA LEU A 52 -4.85 -8.12 12.51
C LEU A 52 -4.27 -7.47 11.26
N GLY A 53 -5.06 -6.59 10.62
CA GLY A 53 -4.69 -5.98 9.35
C GLY A 53 -3.31 -5.36 9.34
N PRO A 54 -3.00 -4.40 10.23
CA PRO A 54 -1.67 -3.75 10.22
C PRO A 54 -0.52 -4.72 10.43
N LYS A 55 -0.68 -5.69 11.33
CA LYS A 55 0.34 -6.71 11.59
C LYS A 55 0.58 -7.59 10.37
N TRP A 56 -0.50 -8.07 9.77
CA TRP A 56 -0.42 -8.93 8.60
C TRP A 56 0.10 -8.20 7.37
N LEU A 57 -0.24 -6.92 7.22
CA LEU A 57 0.30 -6.10 6.14
C LEU A 57 1.80 -5.94 6.28
N SER A 58 2.30 -5.70 7.49
CA SER A 58 3.73 -5.61 7.76
C SER A 58 4.44 -6.92 7.40
N GLU A 59 3.90 -8.05 7.82
CA GLU A 59 4.46 -9.37 7.51
C GLU A 59 4.41 -9.66 6.01
N ALA A 60 3.32 -9.27 5.33
CA ALA A 60 3.21 -9.43 3.88
C ALA A 60 4.24 -8.57 3.14
N CYS A 61 4.47 -7.34 3.58
CA CYS A 61 5.50 -6.48 3.00
C CYS A 61 6.88 -7.12 3.09
N GLN A 62 7.20 -7.73 4.23
CA GLN A 62 8.47 -8.43 4.41
C GLN A 62 8.56 -9.65 3.50
N ALA A 63 7.49 -10.45 3.44
CA ALA A 63 7.44 -11.64 2.60
C ALA A 63 7.57 -11.31 1.10
N LEU A 64 7.05 -10.16 0.68
CA LEU A 64 7.04 -9.74 -0.72
C LEU A 64 8.21 -8.83 -1.10
N HIS A 65 9.16 -8.61 -0.19
CA HIS A 65 10.27 -7.70 -0.43
C HIS A 65 11.03 -8.03 -1.73
N THR A 66 11.18 -9.31 -2.04
CA THR A 66 11.88 -9.77 -3.26
C THR A 66 10.96 -9.97 -4.46
N GLU A 67 9.68 -9.57 -4.34
CA GLU A 67 8.68 -9.68 -5.40
C GLU A 67 8.07 -8.29 -5.66
N PRO A 68 8.83 -7.37 -6.27
CA PRO A 68 8.41 -5.98 -6.38
C PRO A 68 7.09 -5.77 -7.11
N SER A 69 6.78 -6.58 -8.12
CA SER A 69 5.51 -6.46 -8.85
C SER A 69 4.32 -6.70 -7.94
N VAL A 70 4.40 -7.73 -7.07
CA VAL A 70 3.31 -8.08 -6.15
C VAL A 70 3.26 -7.07 -4.99
N LEU A 71 4.42 -6.70 -4.45
CA LEU A 71 4.48 -5.70 -3.37
C LEU A 71 3.91 -4.35 -3.84
N SER A 72 4.21 -3.96 -5.08
CA SER A 72 3.63 -2.76 -5.68
C SER A 72 2.10 -2.85 -5.70
N GLU A 73 1.53 -4.01 -6.02
CA GLU A 73 0.08 -4.20 -6.01
C GLU A 73 -0.50 -4.09 -4.61
N LEU A 74 0.23 -4.52 -3.59
CA LEU A 74 -0.20 -4.33 -2.20
C LEU A 74 -0.35 -2.84 -1.89
N PHE A 75 0.67 -2.04 -2.21
CA PHE A 75 0.61 -0.59 -1.98
C PHE A 75 -0.46 0.08 -2.84
N ARG A 76 -0.61 -0.34 -4.11
CA ARG A 76 -1.66 0.20 -4.98
C ARG A 76 -3.05 -0.10 -4.40
N GLY A 77 -3.22 -1.28 -3.82
CA GLY A 77 -4.45 -1.63 -3.12
C GLY A 77 -4.71 -0.73 -1.92
N LEU A 78 -3.67 -0.41 -1.15
CA LEU A 78 -3.79 0.55 -0.04
C LEU A 78 -4.19 1.94 -0.56
N ALA A 79 -3.58 2.39 -1.65
CA ALA A 79 -3.89 3.70 -2.24
C ALA A 79 -5.33 3.78 -2.75
N SER A 80 -5.94 2.65 -3.08
CA SER A 80 -7.33 2.61 -3.56
C SER A 80 -8.36 2.81 -2.44
N LEU A 81 -7.93 2.73 -1.17
CA LEU A 81 -8.84 2.89 -0.03
C LEU A 81 -9.16 4.37 0.18
N SER A 82 -10.44 4.68 0.32
CA SER A 82 -10.90 6.05 0.54
C SER A 82 -11.14 6.33 2.02
N ARG A 83 -10.13 6.08 2.84
CA ARG A 83 -10.20 6.35 4.27
C ARG A 83 -8.91 6.97 4.76
N THR A 84 -9.01 7.72 5.86
CA THR A 84 -7.82 8.20 6.56
C THR A 84 -7.19 7.00 7.28
N PRO A 85 -5.92 6.73 7.03
CA PRO A 85 -5.24 5.61 7.68
C PRO A 85 -4.96 5.93 9.14
N ASP A 86 -4.80 4.88 9.93
CA ASP A 86 -4.24 5.02 11.26
C ASP A 86 -2.70 5.07 11.18
N ASP A 87 -2.07 5.38 12.31
CA ASP A 87 -0.61 5.50 12.37
C ASP A 87 0.10 4.20 12.01
N ALA A 88 -0.49 3.05 12.35
CA ALA A 88 0.12 1.76 12.06
C ALA A 88 0.21 1.49 10.56
N LEU A 89 -0.84 1.84 9.81
CA LEU A 89 -0.82 1.69 8.34
C LEU A 89 0.12 2.69 7.70
N SER A 90 0.10 3.94 8.17
CA SER A 90 0.99 4.99 7.65
C SER A 90 2.46 4.64 7.86
N ALA A 91 2.80 3.92 8.92
CA ALA A 91 4.17 3.54 9.23
C ALA A 91 4.76 2.55 8.22
N LEU A 92 3.94 1.85 7.44
CA LEU A 92 4.41 0.93 6.41
C LEU A 92 4.97 1.64 5.18
N VAL A 93 4.50 2.85 4.92
CA VAL A 93 4.79 3.55 3.66
C VAL A 93 6.26 3.94 3.50
N PRO A 94 6.96 4.46 4.55
CA PRO A 94 8.37 4.83 4.39
C PRO A 94 9.27 3.68 3.93
N SER A 95 8.97 2.44 4.31
CA SER A 95 9.76 1.29 3.85
C SER A 95 9.65 1.09 2.34
N GLY A 96 8.50 1.42 1.77
CA GLY A 96 8.29 1.37 0.32
C GLY A 96 9.09 2.42 -0.42
N LEU A 97 9.24 3.62 0.16
CA LEU A 97 10.04 4.69 -0.44
C LEU A 97 11.51 4.33 -0.56
N GLY A 98 12.01 3.49 0.33
CA GLY A 98 13.40 3.03 0.33
C GLY A 98 13.65 1.73 -0.43
N HIS A 99 12.63 1.17 -1.06
CA HIS A 99 12.75 -0.13 -1.73
C HIS A 99 13.63 -0.03 -2.99
N PRO A 100 14.42 -1.07 -3.32
CA PRO A 100 15.27 -1.05 -4.52
C PRO A 100 14.51 -0.90 -5.83
N SER A 101 13.26 -1.40 -5.92
CA SER A 101 12.47 -1.32 -7.15
C SER A 101 11.69 -0.01 -7.25
N PHE A 102 11.79 0.65 -8.40
CA PHE A 102 11.02 1.88 -8.64
C PHE A 102 9.51 1.63 -8.63
N LEU A 103 9.06 0.42 -8.98
CA LEU A 103 7.64 0.07 -8.94
C LEU A 103 7.09 0.21 -7.53
N VAL A 104 7.84 -0.27 -6.54
CA VAL A 104 7.44 -0.18 -5.14
C VAL A 104 7.52 1.26 -4.65
N ARG A 105 8.61 1.97 -5.00
CA ARG A 105 8.77 3.37 -4.61
C ARG A 105 7.63 4.24 -5.15
N GLU A 106 7.26 4.06 -6.42
CA GLU A 106 6.14 4.78 -7.00
C GLU A 106 4.83 4.46 -6.28
N SER A 107 4.56 3.20 -6.04
CA SER A 107 3.31 2.80 -5.37
C SER A 107 3.21 3.35 -3.95
N ALA A 108 4.34 3.47 -3.24
CA ALA A 108 4.38 4.11 -1.92
C ALA A 108 4.02 5.60 -2.01
N VAL A 109 4.54 6.30 -3.03
CA VAL A 109 4.18 7.72 -3.24
C VAL A 109 2.67 7.85 -3.52
N ARG A 110 2.08 6.93 -4.26
CA ARG A 110 0.64 6.93 -4.53
C ARG A 110 -0.19 6.79 -3.25
N VAL A 111 0.27 6.01 -2.28
CA VAL A 111 -0.41 5.92 -0.97
C VAL A 111 -0.33 7.25 -0.25
N ILE A 112 0.85 7.87 -0.22
CA ILE A 112 1.05 9.18 0.44
C ILE A 112 0.12 10.22 -0.17
N GLU A 113 0.02 10.26 -1.48
CA GLU A 113 -0.85 11.19 -2.19
C GLU A 113 -2.33 10.91 -1.89
N ALA A 114 -2.74 9.65 -2.05
CA ALA A 114 -4.14 9.26 -1.87
C ALA A 114 -4.64 9.52 -0.45
N TRP A 115 -3.77 9.30 0.54
CA TRP A 115 -4.12 9.44 1.96
C TRP A 115 -3.76 10.80 2.52
N HIS A 116 -3.11 11.65 1.74
CA HIS A 116 -2.68 12.98 2.15
C HIS A 116 -1.90 12.94 3.48
N ILE A 117 -0.83 12.13 3.53
CA ILE A 117 -0.02 11.96 4.74
C ILE A 117 0.94 13.16 4.87
N ALA A 118 0.44 14.24 5.45
CA ALA A 118 1.15 15.53 5.51
C ALA A 118 2.53 15.43 6.18
N GLU A 119 2.66 14.55 7.18
CA GLU A 119 3.91 14.37 7.92
C GLU A 119 5.04 13.86 7.04
N LEU A 120 4.71 13.27 5.90
CA LEU A 120 5.71 12.72 4.98
C LEU A 120 6.18 13.71 3.92
N SER A 121 5.71 14.96 3.95
CA SER A 121 6.16 15.98 3.00
C SER A 121 7.67 16.15 3.01
N GLY A 122 8.27 16.37 4.18
CA GLY A 122 9.71 16.54 4.32
C GLY A 122 10.51 15.30 3.94
N PRO A 123 10.19 14.12 4.52
CA PRO A 123 10.84 12.87 4.13
C PRO A 123 10.74 12.57 2.63
N LEU A 124 9.58 12.81 2.03
CA LEU A 124 9.37 12.56 0.60
C LEU A 124 10.29 13.44 -0.26
N ARG A 125 10.47 14.70 0.12
CA ARG A 125 11.41 15.59 -0.57
C ARG A 125 12.84 15.11 -0.49
N LYS A 126 13.26 14.56 0.65
CA LYS A 126 14.59 13.97 0.81
C LYS A 126 14.77 12.75 -0.09
N PHE A 127 13.74 11.89 -0.20
CA PHE A 127 13.78 10.76 -1.11
C PHE A 127 13.86 11.22 -2.56
N ALA A 128 13.15 12.30 -2.93
CA ALA A 128 13.20 12.86 -4.27
C ALA A 128 14.63 13.28 -4.66
N ASP A 129 15.37 13.84 -3.72
CA ASP A 129 16.76 14.28 -3.98
C ASP A 129 17.69 13.10 -4.26
N ARG A 130 17.34 11.90 -3.83
CA ARG A 130 18.13 10.68 -4.05
C ARG A 130 17.58 9.82 -5.16
N GLU A 131 16.39 10.14 -5.67
CA GLU A 131 15.72 9.30 -6.66
C GLU A 131 16.42 9.39 -8.01
N ARG A 132 16.81 8.22 -8.55
CA ARG A 132 17.52 8.14 -9.82
C ARG A 132 16.59 8.21 -11.04
N VAL A 133 15.34 7.80 -10.86
CA VAL A 133 14.35 7.85 -11.93
C VAL A 133 13.75 9.24 -11.95
N GLN A 134 14.04 10.01 -13.00
CA GLN A 134 13.70 11.44 -13.04
C GLN A 134 12.21 11.71 -12.87
N TRP A 135 11.35 11.01 -13.61
CA TRP A 135 9.92 11.24 -13.50
C TRP A 135 9.39 10.91 -12.12
N LEU A 136 9.98 9.92 -11.43
CA LEU A 136 9.57 9.57 -10.07
C LEU A 136 10.02 10.64 -9.08
N ALA A 137 11.23 11.18 -9.25
CA ALA A 137 11.70 12.31 -8.43
C ALA A 137 10.76 13.50 -8.58
N ASP A 138 10.35 13.80 -9.80
CA ASP A 138 9.42 14.90 -10.08
C ASP A 138 8.05 14.64 -9.43
N TYR A 139 7.56 13.42 -9.51
CA TYR A 139 6.32 13.03 -8.86
C TYR A 139 6.40 13.19 -7.34
N MET A 140 7.49 12.73 -6.74
CA MET A 140 7.73 12.90 -5.30
C MET A 140 7.70 14.36 -4.89
N ARG A 141 8.34 15.25 -5.66
CA ARG A 141 8.36 16.68 -5.37
C ARG A 141 6.98 17.32 -5.51
N THR A 142 6.23 16.92 -6.53
CA THR A 142 4.87 17.39 -6.73
C THR A 142 3.99 17.03 -5.55
N VAL A 143 4.01 15.76 -5.13
CA VAL A 143 3.22 15.29 -4.00
C VAL A 143 3.66 16.00 -2.71
N SER A 144 4.96 16.11 -2.47
CA SER A 144 5.49 16.81 -1.30
C SER A 144 4.96 18.24 -1.20
N THR A 145 4.89 18.96 -2.33
CA THR A 145 4.35 20.32 -2.38
C THR A 145 2.85 20.33 -2.10
N GLU A 146 2.09 19.40 -2.67
CA GLU A 146 0.64 19.29 -2.47
C GLU A 146 0.28 19.04 -1.00
N LEU A 147 1.12 18.27 -0.28
CA LEU A 147 0.86 17.92 1.11
C LEU A 147 0.89 19.12 2.06
N VAL A 148 1.56 20.20 1.69
CA VAL A 148 1.69 21.41 2.53
C VAL A 148 0.92 22.62 1.98
N SER A 149 0.17 22.44 0.92
CA SER A 149 -0.63 23.51 0.33
C SER A 149 -2.04 23.58 0.90
#